data_6cfad45fce7b95069bbbc8507e7729a1
#
_entry.id   6cfad45fce7b95069bbbc8507e7729a1
#
_cell.length_a   1.000
_cell.length_b   1.000
_cell.length_c   1.000
_cell.angle_alpha   90.00
_cell.angle_beta   90.00
_cell.angle_gamma   90.00
#
_symmetry.space_group_name_H-M   'P 1'
#
loop_
_entity.id
_entity.type
_entity.pdbx_description
1 polymer ?
#
loop_
_entity_poly.entity_id
_entity_poly.type
_entity_poly.pdbx_seq_one_letter_code
_entity_poly.pdbx_strand_id
1 'polypeptide(L)'
;MKGKIPLAKLRKNRLFKVLSLALTLVILTGIFAGCGKEPEEETTTTTPPTTQAPTTEPYVTRSINPLTGEGNYPEELLKNRPVMISVENHKDARPQWGITDADIVWEMEAEGGITRMLLMFADASRIPEQVGPTRSARHYFVELVEGFDAIFVHFGGSPQAYNALDNHGTDHIDGMSDSGTFARDTSRNVSSEHRAYTTGEKVMKAIENKDFRTTLEDEYVNPFKFNTSPTKLEDGTCNQMVVAFSSYATYTYTYSEEDNLYYSSLNGNRFNDSDGNQQNFTNLIICYADKSSLGDKKGRISLDLSEGNGVYVSNGTYQEITWEKGDYSDMMKFYDADGKELSLNTGRTYIGIVASSRESECTIS
;
A
#
# COMPACT_ATOMS: atom_id res chain seq x y z
N MET A 1 16.42 -23.50 14.42
CA MET A 1 15.40 -23.24 13.38
C MET A 1 14.15 -22.76 14.10
N LYS A 2 13.88 -21.45 14.06
CA LYS A 2 12.59 -20.89 14.57
C LYS A 2 11.52 -21.34 13.58
N GLY A 3 10.49 -22.05 14.04
CA GLY A 3 9.44 -22.57 13.19
C GLY A 3 8.59 -21.44 12.63
N LYS A 4 8.25 -21.52 11.34
CA LYS A 4 7.27 -20.63 10.68
C LYS A 4 5.90 -20.86 11.31
N ILE A 5 5.22 -19.80 11.76
CA ILE A 5 3.89 -19.87 12.34
C ILE A 5 2.89 -19.43 11.27
N PRO A 6 1.94 -20.27 10.85
CA PRO A 6 0.85 -19.85 9.95
C PRO A 6 -0.06 -18.85 10.67
N LEU A 7 -0.45 -17.76 9.98
CA LEU A 7 -1.30 -16.69 10.51
C LEU A 7 -2.61 -17.17 11.14
N ALA A 8 -3.22 -18.20 10.57
CA ALA A 8 -4.44 -18.83 11.11
C ALA A 8 -4.28 -19.39 12.54
N LYS A 9 -3.05 -19.65 13.00
CA LYS A 9 -2.79 -20.15 14.35
C LYS A 9 -2.67 -19.05 15.41
N LEU A 10 -2.37 -17.82 14.99
CA LEU A 10 -2.22 -16.66 15.89
C LEU A 10 -3.56 -16.18 16.45
N ARG A 11 -4.65 -16.32 15.70
CA ARG A 11 -6.01 -15.93 16.14
C ARG A 11 -6.55 -16.69 17.35
N LYS A 12 -6.19 -17.98 17.52
CA LYS A 12 -6.69 -18.78 18.63
C LYS A 12 -6.14 -18.37 20.02
N ASN A 13 -5.01 -17.68 20.06
CA ASN A 13 -4.38 -17.31 21.33
C ASN A 13 -4.87 -15.98 21.93
N ARG A 14 -5.54 -15.11 21.14
CA ARG A 14 -6.06 -13.83 21.65
C ARG A 14 -7.39 -13.93 22.42
N LEU A 15 -8.26 -14.85 22.04
CA LEU A 15 -9.53 -15.05 22.78
C LEU A 15 -9.33 -15.42 24.27
N PHE A 16 -8.16 -15.92 24.64
CA PHE A 16 -7.84 -16.28 26.03
C PHE A 16 -7.21 -15.15 26.87
N LYS A 17 -6.69 -14.07 26.25
CA LYS A 17 -6.04 -12.97 26.98
C LYS A 17 -6.98 -11.84 27.40
N VAL A 18 -8.13 -11.67 26.75
CA VAL A 18 -9.09 -10.60 27.04
C VAL A 18 -9.90 -10.87 28.33
N LEU A 19 -9.94 -12.10 28.82
CA LEU A 19 -10.73 -12.46 30.01
C LEU A 19 -9.96 -12.34 31.33
N SER A 20 -8.70 -11.92 31.36
CA SER A 20 -7.84 -11.93 32.55
C SER A 20 -7.49 -10.55 33.13
N LEU A 21 -7.95 -9.43 32.57
CA LEU A 21 -7.55 -8.08 33.01
C LEU A 21 -8.65 -7.27 33.73
N ALA A 22 -9.74 -7.88 34.11
CA ALA A 22 -10.88 -7.19 34.74
C ALA A 22 -10.99 -7.34 36.27
N LEU A 23 -9.91 -7.73 36.97
CA LEU A 23 -10.04 -7.91 38.43
C LEU A 23 -8.73 -7.57 39.18
N THR A 24 -8.31 -6.29 39.20
CA THR A 24 -7.44 -5.77 40.29
C THR A 24 -7.29 -4.26 40.16
N LEU A 25 -8.22 -3.50 40.68
CA LEU A 25 -8.00 -2.10 41.10
C LEU A 25 -8.95 -1.68 42.22
N VAL A 26 -8.62 -2.03 43.43
CA VAL A 26 -9.10 -1.32 44.65
C VAL A 26 -8.01 -1.39 45.74
N ILE A 27 -7.81 -0.26 46.40
CA ILE A 27 -7.07 -0.01 47.67
C ILE A 27 -5.61 0.45 47.46
N LEU A 28 -5.38 1.77 47.68
CA LEU A 28 -4.68 2.33 48.84
C LEU A 28 -4.65 3.87 48.79
N THR A 29 -5.53 4.49 49.56
CA THR A 29 -5.38 5.86 50.10
C THR A 29 -4.68 5.78 51.43
N GLY A 30 -3.63 6.57 51.64
CA GLY A 30 -2.91 6.67 52.90
C GLY A 30 -2.15 7.98 53.02
N ILE A 31 -2.63 8.81 53.86
CA ILE A 31 -2.23 10.12 54.36
C ILE A 31 -0.83 10.12 54.94
N PHE A 32 -0.02 11.19 54.70
CA PHE A 32 0.87 11.75 55.73
C PHE A 32 1.08 13.26 55.53
N ALA A 33 0.64 14.02 56.55
CA ALA A 33 0.99 15.40 56.78
C ALA A 33 2.25 15.46 57.67
N GLY A 34 3.14 16.42 57.44
CA GLY A 34 4.29 16.66 58.28
C GLY A 34 4.91 18.04 58.01
N CYS A 35 4.69 18.97 58.93
CA CYS A 35 5.29 20.31 58.99
C CYS A 35 6.78 20.28 59.32
N GLY A 36 7.52 21.32 58.88
CA GLY A 36 8.77 21.68 59.53
C GLY A 36 9.72 22.61 58.79
N LYS A 37 9.62 23.93 59.08
CA LYS A 37 10.68 24.96 59.22
C LYS A 37 11.62 25.34 58.07
N GLU A 38 11.51 26.61 57.68
CA GLU A 38 12.54 27.46 57.05
C GLU A 38 13.83 27.59 57.88
N PRO A 39 14.96 27.86 57.24
CA PRO A 39 15.80 29.00 57.63
C PRO A 39 16.28 29.91 56.49
N GLU A 40 16.40 31.12 56.83
CA GLU A 40 16.90 32.38 56.37
C GLU A 40 17.83 32.51 55.14
N GLU A 41 17.62 33.66 54.49
CA GLU A 41 18.26 34.25 53.33
C GLU A 41 19.78 34.42 53.45
N GLU A 42 20.48 34.14 52.33
CA GLU A 42 21.67 34.89 51.92
C GLU A 42 21.48 35.47 50.53
N THR A 43 21.43 36.81 50.48
CA THR A 43 21.31 37.62 49.28
C THR A 43 22.65 37.62 48.51
N THR A 44 22.74 36.91 47.43
CA THR A 44 23.78 37.13 46.42
C THR A 44 23.13 37.60 45.12
N THR A 45 23.37 38.90 44.84
CA THR A 45 22.97 39.57 43.59
C THR A 45 23.74 38.99 42.41
N THR A 46 23.15 38.11 41.64
CA THR A 46 23.66 37.69 40.33
C THR A 46 22.68 38.19 39.26
N THR A 47 23.24 39.02 38.38
CA THR A 47 22.58 39.53 37.16
C THR A 47 21.99 38.37 36.35
N PRO A 48 20.71 38.42 35.92
CA PRO A 48 20.14 37.34 35.12
C PRO A 48 20.84 37.24 33.76
N PRO A 49 21.15 36.03 33.29
CA PRO A 49 21.56 35.83 31.90
C PRO A 49 20.39 36.22 30.99
N THR A 50 20.68 37.07 30.03
CA THR A 50 19.74 37.42 28.95
C THR A 50 19.36 36.15 28.22
N THR A 51 18.17 35.63 28.50
CA THR A 51 17.58 34.55 27.74
C THR A 51 17.23 35.10 26.35
N GLN A 52 18.04 34.78 25.35
CA GLN A 52 17.63 34.98 23.98
C GLN A 52 16.33 34.18 23.77
N ALA A 53 15.28 34.87 23.35
CA ALA A 53 14.06 34.21 22.92
C ALA A 53 14.41 33.17 21.85
N PRO A 54 13.82 31.95 21.91
CA PRO A 54 14.04 30.99 20.85
C PRO A 54 13.59 31.64 19.54
N THR A 55 14.51 31.73 18.59
CA THR A 55 14.20 32.10 17.21
C THR A 55 13.28 31.01 16.69
N THR A 56 11.98 31.26 16.70
CA THR A 56 11.02 30.43 15.99
C THR A 56 11.30 30.64 14.50
N GLU A 57 12.12 29.76 13.93
CA GLU A 57 12.10 29.61 12.48
C GLU A 57 10.64 29.34 12.07
N PRO A 58 10.13 30.01 11.01
CA PRO A 58 8.77 29.73 10.56
C PRO A 58 8.66 28.23 10.30
N TYR A 59 7.69 27.59 10.95
CA TYR A 59 7.34 26.19 10.74
C TYR A 59 6.91 26.06 9.28
N VAL A 60 7.85 25.72 8.41
CA VAL A 60 7.54 25.40 7.02
C VAL A 60 6.79 24.06 7.10
N THR A 61 5.49 24.11 6.92
CA THR A 61 4.68 22.93 6.70
C THR A 61 5.19 22.28 5.42
N ARG A 62 6.11 21.32 5.58
CA ARG A 62 6.61 20.56 4.44
C ARG A 62 5.46 19.69 3.98
N SER A 63 5.00 19.89 2.74
CA SER A 63 4.04 19.00 2.11
C SER A 63 4.62 17.60 1.98
N ILE A 64 3.78 16.61 2.19
CA ILE A 64 4.15 15.19 2.10
C ILE A 64 3.44 14.55 0.92
N ASN A 65 4.07 13.57 0.30
CA ASN A 65 3.43 12.71 -0.69
C ASN A 65 2.21 12.02 -0.06
N PRO A 66 0.99 12.17 -0.61
CA PRO A 66 -0.22 11.63 -0.02
C PRO A 66 -0.27 10.09 0.02
N LEU A 67 0.56 9.40 -0.77
CA LEU A 67 0.59 7.94 -0.85
C LEU A 67 1.74 7.29 -0.06
N THR A 68 2.82 8.04 0.24
CA THR A 68 4.00 7.49 0.94
C THR A 68 4.32 8.20 2.25
N GLY A 69 3.77 9.39 2.48
CA GLY A 69 4.13 10.23 3.63
C GLY A 69 5.52 10.87 3.53
N GLU A 70 6.25 10.67 2.44
CA GLU A 70 7.58 11.23 2.23
C GLU A 70 7.52 12.75 2.04
N GLY A 71 8.43 13.46 2.70
CA GLY A 71 8.51 14.92 2.68
C GLY A 71 8.99 15.49 1.34
N ASN A 72 8.90 16.83 1.22
CA ASN A 72 9.28 17.58 0.03
C ASN A 72 8.45 17.30 -1.23
N TYR A 73 7.21 16.86 -1.06
CA TYR A 73 6.26 16.75 -2.16
C TYR A 73 5.82 18.16 -2.60
N PRO A 74 5.74 18.46 -3.91
CA PRO A 74 5.32 19.78 -4.39
C PRO A 74 3.89 20.11 -3.94
N GLU A 75 3.70 21.27 -3.32
CA GLU A 75 2.40 21.67 -2.77
C GLU A 75 1.32 21.77 -3.86
N GLU A 76 1.70 22.22 -5.05
CA GLU A 76 0.83 22.33 -6.23
C GLU A 76 0.30 20.99 -6.74
N LEU A 77 0.94 19.86 -6.38
CA LEU A 77 0.54 18.50 -6.77
C LEU A 77 -0.32 17.78 -5.73
N LEU A 78 -0.49 18.35 -4.53
CA LEU A 78 -1.22 17.69 -3.42
C LEU A 78 -2.67 17.35 -3.75
N LYS A 79 -3.28 18.10 -4.66
CA LYS A 79 -4.67 17.90 -5.11
C LYS A 79 -4.77 17.15 -6.43
N ASN A 80 -3.66 16.67 -6.99
CA ASN A 80 -3.72 15.94 -8.24
C ASN A 80 -4.32 14.54 -8.01
N ARG A 81 -5.07 14.08 -9.00
CA ARG A 81 -5.60 12.72 -9.03
C ARG A 81 -4.47 11.72 -9.20
N PRO A 82 -4.47 10.63 -8.44
CA PRO A 82 -3.53 9.55 -8.65
C PRO A 82 -3.77 8.86 -10.01
N VAL A 83 -2.74 8.19 -10.50
CA VAL A 83 -2.83 7.36 -11.70
C VAL A 83 -2.53 5.91 -11.31
N MET A 84 -3.37 4.98 -11.74
CA MET A 84 -3.17 3.55 -11.50
C MET A 84 -2.97 2.82 -12.83
N ILE A 85 -1.87 2.09 -12.96
CA ILE A 85 -1.47 1.41 -14.20
C ILE A 85 -1.49 -0.09 -14.00
N SER A 86 -2.28 -0.81 -14.81
CA SER A 86 -2.33 -2.28 -14.79
C SER A 86 -1.09 -2.88 -15.45
N VAL A 87 -0.28 -3.62 -14.68
CA VAL A 87 0.97 -4.24 -15.10
C VAL A 87 0.90 -5.75 -14.93
N GLU A 88 1.37 -6.47 -15.95
CA GLU A 88 1.36 -7.92 -16.01
C GLU A 88 2.45 -8.54 -15.13
N ASN A 89 2.15 -9.69 -14.53
CA ASN A 89 3.12 -10.48 -13.79
C ASN A 89 3.32 -11.90 -14.34
N HIS A 90 3.02 -12.13 -15.62
CA HIS A 90 3.39 -13.37 -16.30
C HIS A 90 4.92 -13.49 -16.42
N LYS A 91 5.45 -14.71 -16.40
CA LYS A 91 6.91 -14.94 -16.50
C LYS A 91 7.54 -14.29 -17.72
N ASP A 92 6.83 -14.27 -18.87
CA ASP A 92 7.33 -13.71 -20.14
C ASP A 92 7.23 -12.17 -20.17
N ALA A 93 6.52 -11.57 -19.22
CA ALA A 93 6.46 -10.11 -19.03
C ALA A 93 7.59 -9.58 -18.11
N ARG A 94 8.34 -10.47 -17.47
CA ARG A 94 9.42 -10.10 -16.53
C ARG A 94 10.77 -9.98 -17.24
N PRO A 95 11.68 -9.11 -16.75
CA PRO A 95 11.45 -8.11 -15.71
C PRO A 95 10.55 -6.97 -16.20
N GLN A 96 9.75 -6.41 -15.27
CA GLN A 96 8.83 -5.31 -15.57
C GLN A 96 9.55 -3.96 -15.50
N TRP A 97 8.92 -2.92 -16.07
CA TRP A 97 9.34 -1.52 -15.93
C TRP A 97 8.46 -0.79 -14.92
N GLY A 98 9.05 0.08 -14.12
CA GLY A 98 8.34 1.00 -13.22
C GLY A 98 7.82 0.39 -11.92
N ILE A 99 8.07 -0.89 -11.64
CA ILE A 99 7.58 -1.55 -10.41
C ILE A 99 8.31 -1.07 -9.15
N THR A 100 9.47 -0.48 -9.28
CA THR A 100 10.26 0.11 -8.19
C THR A 100 10.01 1.61 -8.03
N ASP A 101 9.30 2.26 -8.97
CA ASP A 101 9.03 3.70 -8.96
C ASP A 101 7.65 4.04 -8.38
N ALA A 102 6.69 3.11 -8.40
CA ALA A 102 5.33 3.35 -7.91
C ALA A 102 5.31 3.66 -6.41
N ASP A 103 4.48 4.62 -6.01
CA ASP A 103 4.27 4.98 -4.61
C ASP A 103 3.60 3.83 -3.83
N ILE A 104 2.58 3.21 -4.45
CA ILE A 104 1.91 1.99 -3.93
C ILE A 104 1.83 0.95 -5.04
N VAL A 105 2.09 -0.31 -4.68
CA VAL A 105 1.88 -1.46 -5.56
C VAL A 105 0.77 -2.32 -4.99
N TRP A 106 -0.38 -2.36 -5.67
CA TRP A 106 -1.43 -3.33 -5.41
C TRP A 106 -1.18 -4.58 -6.23
N GLU A 107 -1.41 -5.74 -5.66
CA GLU A 107 -1.29 -7.00 -6.40
C GLU A 107 -2.43 -7.95 -6.06
N MET A 108 -3.03 -8.54 -7.11
CA MET A 108 -4.16 -9.45 -7.02
C MET A 108 -4.03 -10.56 -8.04
N GLU A 109 -4.59 -11.71 -7.72
CA GLU A 109 -4.73 -12.81 -8.68
C GLU A 109 -5.65 -12.40 -9.84
N ALA A 110 -5.30 -12.84 -11.05
CA ALA A 110 -6.11 -12.78 -12.24
C ALA A 110 -6.44 -14.23 -12.69
N GLU A 111 -6.50 -14.49 -14.00
CA GLU A 111 -6.78 -15.82 -14.51
C GLU A 111 -5.61 -16.78 -14.31
N GLY A 112 -5.94 -18.05 -14.06
CA GLY A 112 -4.96 -19.14 -14.04
C GLY A 112 -3.92 -19.08 -12.92
N GLY A 113 -4.20 -18.34 -11.85
CA GLY A 113 -3.28 -18.15 -10.74
C GLY A 113 -2.17 -17.14 -11.00
N ILE A 114 -2.18 -16.47 -12.15
CA ILE A 114 -1.23 -15.38 -12.48
C ILE A 114 -1.72 -14.10 -11.81
N THR A 115 -0.82 -13.38 -11.15
CA THR A 115 -1.16 -12.09 -10.55
C THR A 115 -1.04 -10.94 -11.55
N ARG A 116 -1.62 -9.80 -11.20
CA ARG A 116 -1.39 -8.50 -11.83
C ARG A 116 -1.19 -7.45 -10.78
N MET A 117 -0.35 -6.47 -11.11
CA MET A 117 -0.12 -5.32 -10.27
C MET A 117 -0.91 -4.13 -10.81
N LEU A 118 -1.41 -3.29 -9.89
CA LEU A 118 -1.77 -1.91 -10.17
C LEU A 118 -0.69 -1.03 -9.55
N LEU A 119 0.09 -0.38 -10.39
CA LEU A 119 1.10 0.59 -9.95
C LEU A 119 0.43 1.93 -9.77
N MET A 120 0.39 2.43 -8.54
CA MET A 120 -0.25 3.69 -8.17
C MET A 120 0.80 4.77 -7.96
N PHE A 121 0.63 5.88 -8.66
CA PHE A 121 1.44 7.08 -8.59
C PHE A 121 0.58 8.22 -8.07
N ALA A 122 1.10 9.06 -7.17
CA ALA A 122 0.35 10.17 -6.57
C ALA A 122 -0.13 11.20 -7.59
N ASP A 123 0.55 11.31 -8.72
CA ASP A 123 0.12 12.06 -9.90
C ASP A 123 0.84 11.56 -11.17
N ALA A 124 0.37 12.02 -12.34
CA ALA A 124 0.89 11.58 -13.63
C ALA A 124 2.35 11.98 -13.89
N SER A 125 2.87 13.05 -13.27
CA SER A 125 4.26 13.49 -13.45
C SER A 125 5.29 12.57 -12.79
N ARG A 126 4.84 11.71 -11.87
CA ARG A 126 5.68 10.72 -11.17
C ARG A 126 5.84 9.42 -11.93
N ILE A 127 5.07 9.23 -13.01
CA ILE A 127 5.19 8.03 -13.85
C ILE A 127 6.53 8.09 -14.59
N PRO A 128 7.38 7.04 -14.48
CA PRO A 128 8.71 7.03 -15.10
C PRO A 128 8.65 6.95 -16.64
N GLU A 129 9.83 7.00 -17.26
CA GLU A 129 9.99 6.92 -18.72
C GLU A 129 9.45 5.61 -19.31
N GLN A 130 9.29 4.56 -18.49
CA GLN A 130 8.75 3.30 -18.94
C GLN A 130 7.99 2.56 -17.83
N VAL A 131 6.73 2.17 -18.11
CA VAL A 131 5.90 1.38 -17.20
C VAL A 131 5.24 0.24 -17.95
N GLY A 132 5.33 -0.96 -17.42
CA GLY A 132 4.69 -2.14 -18.00
C GLY A 132 5.48 -3.44 -17.76
N PRO A 133 5.17 -4.52 -18.50
CA PRO A 133 4.17 -4.59 -19.58
C PRO A 133 2.75 -4.32 -19.08
N THR A 134 2.07 -3.39 -19.76
CA THR A 134 0.68 -3.04 -19.44
C THR A 134 -0.28 -4.16 -19.84
N ARG A 135 -1.32 -4.35 -19.02
CA ARG A 135 -2.24 -5.49 -19.20
C ARG A 135 -3.71 -5.11 -18.95
N SER A 136 -4.58 -6.08 -19.25
CA SER A 136 -6.02 -5.91 -19.28
C SER A 136 -6.62 -5.63 -17.90
N ALA A 137 -7.58 -4.71 -17.87
CA ALA A 137 -8.41 -4.40 -16.70
C ALA A 137 -9.25 -5.60 -16.24
N ARG A 138 -9.56 -5.61 -14.94
CA ARG A 138 -10.54 -6.50 -14.30
C ARG A 138 -11.51 -5.64 -13.48
N HIS A 139 -12.75 -6.11 -13.29
CA HIS A 139 -13.76 -5.30 -12.60
C HIS A 139 -13.36 -4.90 -11.17
N TYR A 140 -12.72 -5.79 -10.42
CA TYR A 140 -12.21 -5.47 -9.07
C TYR A 140 -10.99 -4.52 -9.10
N PHE A 141 -10.29 -4.34 -10.23
CA PHE A 141 -9.31 -3.26 -10.40
C PHE A 141 -10.02 -1.93 -10.60
N VAL A 142 -11.09 -1.90 -11.42
CA VAL A 142 -11.91 -0.71 -11.63
C VAL A 142 -12.50 -0.23 -10.31
N GLU A 143 -12.96 -1.15 -9.49
CA GLU A 143 -13.49 -0.87 -8.16
C GLU A 143 -12.48 -0.20 -7.22
N LEU A 144 -11.21 -0.63 -7.24
CA LEU A 144 -10.13 0.04 -6.50
C LEU A 144 -9.83 1.43 -7.07
N VAL A 145 -9.76 1.54 -8.39
CA VAL A 145 -9.49 2.81 -9.09
C VAL A 145 -10.53 3.87 -8.73
N GLU A 146 -11.83 3.49 -8.74
CA GLU A 146 -12.94 4.37 -8.35
C GLU A 146 -12.79 4.87 -6.91
N GLY A 147 -12.49 3.97 -5.98
CA GLY A 147 -12.33 4.33 -4.58
C GLY A 147 -11.23 5.38 -4.33
N PHE A 148 -10.23 5.45 -5.20
CA PHE A 148 -9.15 6.44 -5.09
C PHE A 148 -9.32 7.66 -6.02
N ASP A 149 -10.47 7.79 -6.71
CA ASP A 149 -10.67 8.83 -7.73
C ASP A 149 -9.52 8.88 -8.74
N ALA A 150 -8.93 7.71 -9.05
CA ALA A 150 -7.73 7.61 -9.87
C ALA A 150 -8.06 7.59 -11.37
N ILE A 151 -7.09 7.99 -12.21
CA ILE A 151 -7.14 7.77 -13.65
C ILE A 151 -6.56 6.38 -13.95
N PHE A 152 -7.31 5.52 -14.65
CA PHE A 152 -6.91 4.15 -14.90
C PHE A 152 -6.21 3.98 -16.25
N VAL A 153 -5.03 3.36 -16.27
CA VAL A 153 -4.26 3.04 -17.49
C VAL A 153 -4.15 1.53 -17.64
N HIS A 154 -4.64 1.00 -18.77
CA HIS A 154 -4.67 -0.44 -19.02
C HIS A 154 -4.59 -0.77 -20.51
N PHE A 155 -4.33 -2.02 -20.86
CA PHE A 155 -4.33 -2.47 -22.25
C PHE A 155 -5.36 -3.60 -22.44
N GLY A 156 -6.57 -3.23 -22.91
CA GLY A 156 -7.70 -4.15 -23.01
C GLY A 156 -8.36 -4.43 -21.65
N GLY A 157 -9.43 -5.23 -21.67
CA GLY A 157 -10.19 -5.56 -20.47
C GLY A 157 -11.01 -6.85 -20.59
N SER A 158 -11.48 -7.37 -19.46
CA SER A 158 -12.55 -8.36 -19.47
C SER A 158 -13.89 -7.68 -19.80
N PRO A 159 -14.91 -8.39 -20.31
CA PRO A 159 -16.24 -7.82 -20.49
C PRO A 159 -16.80 -7.20 -19.20
N GLN A 160 -16.54 -7.82 -18.05
CA GLN A 160 -16.94 -7.31 -16.74
C GLN A 160 -16.24 -6.01 -16.38
N ALA A 161 -14.94 -5.88 -16.75
CA ALA A 161 -14.19 -4.64 -16.54
C ALA A 161 -14.73 -3.49 -17.39
N TYR A 162 -15.01 -3.74 -18.69
CA TYR A 162 -15.60 -2.73 -19.55
C TYR A 162 -16.99 -2.30 -19.07
N ASN A 163 -17.83 -3.26 -18.65
CA ASN A 163 -19.12 -2.92 -18.05
C ASN A 163 -18.97 -2.06 -16.78
N ALA A 164 -17.98 -2.33 -15.96
CA ALA A 164 -17.72 -1.53 -14.76
C ALA A 164 -17.25 -0.11 -15.13
N LEU A 165 -16.28 0.02 -16.04
CA LEU A 165 -15.81 1.31 -16.55
C LEU A 165 -16.95 2.17 -17.13
N ASP A 166 -17.82 1.55 -17.95
CA ASP A 166 -18.95 2.25 -18.57
C ASP A 166 -20.03 2.64 -17.54
N ASN A 167 -20.36 1.74 -16.60
CA ASN A 167 -21.41 1.96 -15.61
C ASN A 167 -21.05 3.06 -14.59
N HIS A 168 -19.78 3.19 -14.25
CA HIS A 168 -19.30 4.16 -13.26
C HIS A 168 -18.71 5.43 -13.90
N GLY A 169 -18.51 5.44 -15.23
CA GLY A 169 -17.91 6.58 -15.93
C GLY A 169 -16.45 6.82 -15.54
N THR A 170 -15.72 5.75 -15.22
CA THR A 170 -14.31 5.82 -14.79
C THR A 170 -13.44 6.43 -15.88
N ASP A 171 -12.68 7.47 -15.54
CA ASP A 171 -11.67 8.02 -16.45
C ASP A 171 -10.56 6.99 -16.71
N HIS A 172 -10.45 6.53 -17.97
CA HIS A 172 -9.46 5.51 -18.30
C HIS A 172 -8.81 5.69 -19.68
N ILE A 173 -7.58 5.18 -19.81
CA ILE A 173 -6.80 5.15 -21.04
C ILE A 173 -6.58 3.66 -21.39
N ASP A 174 -7.20 3.22 -22.48
CA ASP A 174 -7.13 1.83 -22.96
C ASP A 174 -6.26 1.70 -24.20
N GLY A 175 -5.22 0.89 -24.15
CA GLY A 175 -4.35 0.62 -25.30
C GLY A 175 -5.04 -0.02 -26.51
N MET A 176 -6.29 -0.48 -26.38
CA MET A 176 -7.08 -0.97 -27.51
C MET A 176 -7.68 0.17 -28.33
N SER A 177 -8.02 1.31 -27.70
CA SER A 177 -8.56 2.50 -28.36
C SER A 177 -7.55 3.65 -28.46
N ASP A 178 -6.65 3.77 -27.49
CA ASP A 178 -5.64 4.84 -27.36
C ASP A 178 -4.24 4.35 -27.72
N SER A 179 -4.09 3.67 -28.86
CA SER A 179 -2.85 2.99 -29.26
C SER A 179 -1.62 3.91 -29.30
N GLY A 180 -1.80 5.22 -29.48
CA GLY A 180 -0.72 6.23 -29.47
C GLY A 180 -0.07 6.42 -28.10
N THR A 181 -0.79 6.09 -27.01
CA THR A 181 -0.30 6.19 -25.64
C THR A 181 0.62 5.03 -25.25
N PHE A 182 0.60 3.96 -26.01
CA PHE A 182 1.38 2.75 -25.74
C PHE A 182 2.43 2.50 -26.83
N ALA A 183 3.44 1.71 -26.48
CA ALA A 183 4.42 1.17 -27.40
C ALA A 183 4.66 -0.32 -27.07
N ARG A 184 5.41 -1.00 -27.93
CA ARG A 184 5.82 -2.39 -27.70
C ARG A 184 7.32 -2.51 -27.84
N ASP A 185 7.96 -3.05 -26.83
CA ASP A 185 9.39 -3.34 -26.88
C ASP A 185 9.66 -4.52 -27.85
N THR A 186 10.18 -4.21 -29.01
CA THR A 186 10.47 -5.18 -30.04
C THR A 186 11.77 -5.94 -29.78
N SER A 187 12.61 -5.52 -28.83
CA SER A 187 13.82 -6.22 -28.43
C SER A 187 13.52 -7.51 -27.64
N ARG A 188 12.37 -7.57 -26.96
CA ARG A 188 11.94 -8.77 -26.23
C ARG A 188 11.41 -9.84 -27.16
N ASN A 189 12.02 -11.02 -27.13
CA ASN A 189 11.58 -12.18 -27.91
C ASN A 189 10.47 -12.96 -27.23
N VAL A 190 9.33 -12.31 -26.97
CA VAL A 190 8.12 -12.87 -26.37
C VAL A 190 6.89 -12.43 -27.18
N SER A 191 5.72 -12.99 -26.90
CA SER A 191 4.50 -12.59 -27.60
C SER A 191 4.20 -11.11 -27.39
N SER A 192 3.52 -10.48 -28.35
CA SER A 192 3.30 -9.03 -28.36
C SER A 192 2.55 -8.50 -27.16
N GLU A 193 1.77 -9.34 -26.50
CA GLU A 193 1.00 -9.02 -25.31
C GLU A 193 1.86 -8.83 -24.05
N HIS A 194 3.07 -9.43 -24.00
CA HIS A 194 4.00 -9.36 -22.87
C HIS A 194 5.04 -8.24 -23.00
N ARG A 195 4.86 -7.29 -23.91
CA ARG A 195 5.84 -6.23 -24.19
C ARG A 195 5.24 -4.85 -24.44
N ALA A 196 3.95 -4.67 -24.14
CA ALA A 196 3.30 -3.37 -24.24
C ALA A 196 3.65 -2.50 -23.04
N TYR A 197 4.08 -1.27 -23.25
CA TYR A 197 4.40 -0.31 -22.20
C TYR A 197 3.86 1.08 -22.52
N THR A 198 3.81 1.94 -21.50
CA THR A 198 3.53 3.36 -21.64
C THR A 198 4.64 4.19 -20.97
N THR A 199 4.56 5.51 -21.09
CA THR A 199 5.48 6.48 -20.46
C THR A 199 4.68 7.56 -19.76
N GLY A 200 5.27 8.24 -18.76
CA GLY A 200 4.63 9.37 -18.08
C GLY A 200 4.19 10.47 -19.05
N GLU A 201 5.06 10.83 -19.99
CA GLU A 201 4.75 11.82 -21.05
C GLU A 201 3.51 11.44 -21.87
N LYS A 202 3.43 10.18 -22.30
CA LYS A 202 2.29 9.71 -23.09
C LYS A 202 0.99 9.65 -22.30
N VAL A 203 1.06 9.26 -21.02
CA VAL A 203 -0.10 9.26 -20.13
C VAL A 203 -0.60 10.68 -19.90
N MET A 204 0.28 11.63 -19.57
CA MET A 204 -0.09 13.06 -19.40
C MET A 204 -0.74 13.63 -20.66
N LYS A 205 -0.17 13.34 -21.83
CA LYS A 205 -0.75 13.77 -23.12
C LYS A 205 -2.11 13.14 -23.39
N ALA A 206 -2.31 11.88 -23.01
CA ALA A 206 -3.61 11.21 -23.15
C ALA A 206 -4.67 11.81 -22.22
N ILE A 207 -4.30 12.14 -21.00
CA ILE A 207 -5.15 12.84 -20.02
C ILE A 207 -5.61 14.20 -20.60
N GLU A 208 -4.67 14.99 -21.14
CA GLU A 208 -4.96 16.27 -21.78
C GLU A 208 -5.90 16.10 -22.99
N ASN A 209 -5.59 15.15 -23.89
CA ASN A 209 -6.38 14.91 -25.10
C ASN A 209 -7.83 14.46 -24.83
N LYS A 210 -8.04 13.78 -23.71
CA LYS A 210 -9.35 13.29 -23.28
C LYS A 210 -10.10 14.29 -22.40
N ASP A 211 -9.49 15.43 -22.08
CA ASP A 211 -10.02 16.46 -21.18
C ASP A 211 -10.43 15.88 -19.81
N PHE A 212 -9.63 14.94 -19.29
CA PHE A 212 -9.88 14.36 -17.98
C PHE A 212 -9.60 15.38 -16.87
N ARG A 213 -10.44 15.38 -15.84
CA ARG A 213 -10.17 16.12 -14.61
C ARG A 213 -8.84 15.62 -13.99
N THR A 214 -7.95 16.54 -13.66
CA THR A 214 -6.63 16.24 -13.09
C THR A 214 -6.54 16.45 -11.59
N THR A 215 -7.54 17.09 -10.98
CA THR A 215 -7.60 17.38 -9.54
C THR A 215 -8.63 16.50 -8.85
N LEU A 216 -8.34 16.09 -7.62
CA LEU A 216 -9.27 15.39 -6.74
C LEU A 216 -10.52 16.23 -6.47
N GLU A 217 -11.65 15.57 -6.18
CA GLU A 217 -12.86 16.25 -5.71
C GLU A 217 -12.61 16.92 -4.36
N ASP A 218 -13.36 17.98 -4.06
CA ASP A 218 -13.17 18.74 -2.81
C ASP A 218 -13.48 17.90 -1.56
N GLU A 219 -14.36 16.90 -1.69
CA GLU A 219 -14.74 15.97 -0.62
C GLU A 219 -13.76 14.80 -0.45
N TYR A 220 -12.78 14.67 -1.35
CA TYR A 220 -11.82 13.58 -1.25
C TYR A 220 -10.99 13.67 0.02
N VAL A 221 -10.99 12.60 0.79
CA VAL A 221 -10.15 12.46 1.99
C VAL A 221 -9.15 11.33 1.78
N ASN A 222 -7.86 11.65 1.81
CA ASN A 222 -6.83 10.63 1.69
C ASN A 222 -6.99 9.57 2.78
N PRO A 223 -7.12 8.26 2.44
CA PRO A 223 -7.26 7.20 3.43
C PRO A 223 -5.96 6.90 4.17
N PHE A 224 -4.81 7.30 3.63
CA PHE A 224 -3.52 7.00 4.24
C PHE A 224 -3.12 8.08 5.25
N LYS A 225 -2.79 7.61 6.46
CA LYS A 225 -2.20 8.40 7.54
C LYS A 225 -0.78 7.90 7.77
N PHE A 226 0.13 8.80 8.12
CA PHE A 226 1.54 8.43 8.30
C PHE A 226 2.03 8.78 9.68
N ASN A 227 2.88 7.89 10.22
CA ASN A 227 3.60 8.13 11.46
C ASN A 227 4.65 9.24 11.27
N THR A 228 4.87 10.05 12.28
CA THR A 228 5.89 11.11 12.26
C THR A 228 7.31 10.58 12.44
N SER A 229 7.45 9.33 12.87
CA SER A 229 8.72 8.60 13.02
C SER A 229 8.50 7.12 12.81
N PRO A 230 9.54 6.34 12.44
CA PRO A 230 9.42 4.89 12.28
C PRO A 230 8.87 4.23 13.55
N THR A 231 7.74 3.56 13.43
CA THR A 231 7.01 2.94 14.55
C THR A 231 7.05 1.42 14.39
N LYS A 232 7.33 0.72 15.50
CA LYS A 232 7.20 -0.75 15.56
C LYS A 232 5.76 -1.14 15.87
N LEU A 233 5.33 -2.23 15.27
CA LEU A 233 4.00 -2.79 15.44
C LEU A 233 3.97 -3.78 16.61
N GLU A 234 2.78 -4.07 17.17
CA GLU A 234 2.67 -4.62 18.51
C GLU A 234 2.61 -6.15 18.60
N ASP A 235 2.26 -6.88 17.52
CA ASP A 235 1.96 -8.30 17.61
C ASP A 235 3.20 -9.20 17.55
N GLY A 236 4.33 -8.67 17.12
CA GLY A 236 5.59 -9.39 17.14
C GLY A 236 6.58 -8.99 16.06
N THR A 237 7.66 -9.76 15.94
CA THR A 237 8.70 -9.55 14.93
C THR A 237 8.33 -10.23 13.61
N CYS A 238 8.71 -9.58 12.50
CA CYS A 238 8.59 -10.12 11.16
C CYS A 238 9.88 -9.87 10.38
N ASN A 239 10.80 -10.84 10.40
CA ASN A 239 12.00 -10.78 9.56
C ASN A 239 11.73 -11.28 8.14
N GLN A 240 10.69 -12.08 7.98
CA GLN A 240 10.28 -12.58 6.68
C GLN A 240 8.76 -12.75 6.63
N MET A 241 8.14 -12.21 5.55
CA MET A 241 6.74 -12.43 5.20
C MET A 241 6.65 -13.24 3.92
N VAL A 242 5.92 -14.36 3.94
CA VAL A 242 5.58 -15.14 2.75
C VAL A 242 4.15 -14.83 2.36
N VAL A 243 3.92 -14.46 1.10
CA VAL A 243 2.61 -14.13 0.52
C VAL A 243 2.34 -15.08 -0.65
N ALA A 244 1.40 -15.99 -0.48
CA ALA A 244 1.09 -17.04 -1.44
C ALA A 244 -0.23 -16.77 -2.17
N PHE A 245 -0.18 -16.13 -3.34
CA PHE A 245 -1.37 -15.97 -4.19
C PHE A 245 -1.79 -17.28 -4.86
N SER A 246 -0.81 -18.01 -5.39
CA SER A 246 -1.02 -19.25 -6.11
C SER A 246 0.30 -20.02 -6.21
N SER A 247 0.29 -21.18 -6.89
CA SER A 247 1.54 -21.89 -7.25
C SER A 247 2.41 -21.12 -8.27
N TYR A 248 1.86 -20.14 -8.98
CA TYR A 248 2.59 -19.28 -9.91
C TYR A 248 3.22 -18.04 -9.24
N ALA A 249 2.65 -17.59 -8.13
CA ALA A 249 3.06 -16.37 -7.48
C ALA A 249 3.07 -16.55 -5.96
N THR A 250 4.24 -16.92 -5.44
CA THR A 250 4.56 -16.92 -4.01
C THR A 250 5.72 -15.97 -3.77
N TYR A 251 5.44 -14.87 -3.09
CA TYR A 251 6.45 -13.90 -2.70
C TYR A 251 7.05 -14.25 -1.34
N THR A 252 8.31 -13.87 -1.19
CA THR A 252 8.98 -13.81 0.10
C THR A 252 9.57 -12.42 0.24
N TYR A 253 9.12 -11.68 1.24
CA TYR A 253 9.65 -10.38 1.62
C TYR A 253 10.58 -10.56 2.80
N THR A 254 11.85 -10.19 2.65
CA THR A 254 12.87 -10.32 3.70
C THR A 254 13.25 -8.94 4.19
N TYR A 255 13.19 -8.74 5.50
CA TYR A 255 13.51 -7.47 6.16
C TYR A 255 15.03 -7.26 6.22
N SER A 256 15.45 -6.04 5.93
CA SER A 256 16.79 -5.51 6.12
C SER A 256 16.76 -4.44 7.22
N GLU A 257 17.46 -4.68 8.31
CA GLU A 257 17.60 -3.69 9.40
C GLU A 257 18.48 -2.49 9.01
N GLU A 258 19.31 -2.63 7.97
CA GLU A 258 20.22 -1.58 7.52
C GLU A 258 19.46 -0.37 6.95
N ASP A 259 18.42 -0.64 6.15
CA ASP A 259 17.65 0.39 5.45
C ASP A 259 16.15 0.39 5.83
N ASN A 260 15.72 -0.51 6.71
CA ASN A 260 14.34 -0.67 7.16
C ASN A 260 13.36 -1.05 6.04
N LEU A 261 13.80 -1.84 5.06
CA LEU A 261 13.03 -2.24 3.91
C LEU A 261 12.79 -3.76 3.86
N TYR A 262 11.69 -4.14 3.24
CA TYR A 262 11.37 -5.52 2.88
C TYR A 262 11.67 -5.75 1.40
N TYR A 263 12.65 -6.61 1.11
CA TYR A 263 13.07 -6.97 -0.25
C TYR A 263 12.33 -8.19 -0.77
N SER A 264 11.75 -8.07 -1.95
CA SER A 264 10.93 -9.13 -2.54
C SER A 264 11.74 -10.17 -3.30
N SER A 265 11.32 -11.43 -3.15
CA SER A 265 11.68 -12.54 -4.03
C SER A 265 10.39 -13.21 -4.50
N LEU A 266 10.34 -13.64 -5.75
CA LEU A 266 9.21 -14.33 -6.33
C LEU A 266 9.61 -15.75 -6.69
N ASN A 267 8.91 -16.74 -6.13
CA ASN A 267 9.21 -18.17 -6.30
C ASN A 267 10.68 -18.50 -6.03
N GLY A 268 11.26 -17.88 -4.97
CA GLY A 268 12.64 -18.09 -4.54
C GLY A 268 13.72 -17.32 -5.31
N ASN A 269 13.36 -16.52 -6.33
CA ASN A 269 14.29 -15.70 -7.09
C ASN A 269 14.11 -14.22 -6.73
N ARG A 270 15.20 -13.45 -6.68
CA ARG A 270 15.12 -12.00 -6.52
C ARG A 270 14.16 -11.42 -7.56
N PHE A 271 13.26 -10.56 -7.10
CA PHE A 271 12.28 -9.93 -7.98
C PHE A 271 12.76 -8.51 -8.31
N ASN A 272 13.34 -8.38 -9.49
CA ASN A 272 13.93 -7.13 -9.96
C ASN A 272 13.08 -6.50 -11.05
N ASP A 273 13.18 -5.18 -11.16
CA ASP A 273 12.73 -4.43 -12.34
C ASP A 273 13.70 -4.63 -13.53
N SER A 274 13.40 -3.97 -14.65
CA SER A 274 14.22 -4.03 -15.86
C SER A 274 15.58 -3.36 -15.71
N ASP A 275 15.75 -2.47 -14.74
CA ASP A 275 17.01 -1.77 -14.48
C ASP A 275 17.89 -2.55 -13.48
N GLY A 276 17.38 -3.69 -12.98
CA GLY A 276 18.08 -4.58 -12.06
C GLY A 276 17.88 -4.23 -10.60
N ASN A 277 17.05 -3.23 -10.28
CA ASN A 277 16.72 -2.87 -8.90
C ASN A 277 15.77 -3.89 -8.30
N GLN A 278 16.10 -4.42 -7.12
CA GLN A 278 15.20 -5.33 -6.42
C GLN A 278 14.02 -4.56 -5.86
N GLN A 279 12.82 -5.01 -6.15
CA GLN A 279 11.60 -4.43 -5.59
C GLN A 279 11.63 -4.54 -4.06
N ASN A 280 11.34 -3.42 -3.40
CA ASN A 280 11.35 -3.31 -1.95
C ASN A 280 10.27 -2.34 -1.46
N PHE A 281 9.92 -2.46 -0.18
CA PHE A 281 8.87 -1.65 0.45
C PHE A 281 9.18 -1.39 1.92
N THR A 282 8.73 -0.25 2.42
CA THR A 282 8.69 0.04 3.87
C THR A 282 7.53 -0.69 4.53
N ASN A 283 6.40 -0.76 3.84
CA ASN A 283 5.13 -1.28 4.36
C ASN A 283 4.63 -2.43 3.49
N LEU A 284 4.15 -3.51 4.12
CA LEU A 284 3.41 -4.58 3.48
C LEU A 284 2.05 -4.69 4.15
N ILE A 285 0.98 -4.59 3.36
CA ILE A 285 -0.41 -4.84 3.81
C ILE A 285 -0.90 -6.06 3.02
N ILE A 286 -1.27 -7.11 3.72
CA ILE A 286 -1.79 -8.32 3.11
C ILE A 286 -3.24 -8.49 3.55
N CYS A 287 -4.15 -8.36 2.61
CA CYS A 287 -5.60 -8.47 2.78
C CYS A 287 -6.07 -9.85 2.34
N TYR A 288 -6.92 -10.49 3.12
CA TYR A 288 -7.56 -11.76 2.75
C TYR A 288 -8.99 -11.48 2.31
N ALA A 289 -9.29 -11.81 1.03
CA ALA A 289 -10.57 -11.56 0.39
C ALA A 289 -11.17 -12.86 -0.15
N ASP A 290 -12.48 -12.96 -0.17
CA ASP A 290 -13.15 -14.12 -0.75
C ASP A 290 -13.04 -14.10 -2.27
N LYS A 291 -12.63 -15.24 -2.84
CA LYS A 291 -12.47 -15.46 -4.27
C LYS A 291 -13.53 -16.39 -4.81
N SER A 292 -14.16 -16.01 -5.90
CA SER A 292 -15.11 -16.84 -6.64
C SER A 292 -14.74 -16.95 -8.12
N SER A 293 -15.19 -18.04 -8.76
CA SER A 293 -15.07 -18.22 -10.20
C SER A 293 -16.27 -17.59 -10.90
N LEU A 294 -16.04 -16.89 -12.03
CA LEU A 294 -17.14 -16.43 -12.89
C LEU A 294 -17.72 -17.52 -13.79
N GLY A 295 -17.20 -18.75 -13.73
CA GLY A 295 -17.70 -19.90 -14.46
C GLY A 295 -17.51 -19.83 -15.97
N ASP A 296 -16.68 -18.95 -16.48
CA ASP A 296 -16.43 -18.79 -17.91
C ASP A 296 -15.26 -19.65 -18.41
N LYS A 297 -15.19 -19.83 -19.75
CA LYS A 297 -14.12 -20.63 -20.39
C LYS A 297 -12.72 -20.02 -20.27
N LYS A 298 -12.61 -18.77 -19.80
CA LYS A 298 -11.33 -18.06 -19.62
C LYS A 298 -10.78 -18.21 -18.20
N GLY A 299 -11.57 -18.85 -17.30
CA GLY A 299 -11.18 -19.02 -15.90
C GLY A 299 -11.09 -17.71 -15.13
N ARG A 300 -11.95 -16.73 -15.49
CA ARG A 300 -12.00 -15.44 -14.78
C ARG A 300 -12.54 -15.60 -13.37
N ILE A 301 -12.04 -14.76 -12.50
CA ILE A 301 -12.41 -14.73 -11.09
C ILE A 301 -13.03 -13.39 -10.72
N SER A 302 -13.67 -13.37 -9.56
CA SER A 302 -14.04 -12.18 -8.81
C SER A 302 -13.40 -12.25 -7.42
N LEU A 303 -13.02 -11.10 -6.90
CA LEU A 303 -12.61 -10.90 -5.51
C LEU A 303 -13.67 -10.03 -4.84
N ASP A 304 -14.09 -10.42 -3.64
CA ASP A 304 -14.97 -9.61 -2.81
C ASP A 304 -14.11 -8.59 -2.06
N LEU A 305 -14.28 -7.32 -2.39
CA LEU A 305 -13.53 -6.22 -1.79
C LEU A 305 -14.31 -5.50 -0.69
N SER A 306 -15.42 -6.05 -0.19
CA SER A 306 -16.24 -5.38 0.82
C SER A 306 -15.54 -5.23 2.16
N GLU A 307 -15.05 -6.32 2.73
CA GLU A 307 -14.37 -6.35 4.03
C GLU A 307 -13.52 -7.62 4.20
N GLY A 308 -12.61 -7.59 5.16
CA GLY A 308 -11.85 -8.78 5.50
C GLY A 308 -10.83 -8.55 6.61
N ASN A 309 -10.05 -9.59 6.84
CA ASN A 309 -8.92 -9.54 7.75
C ASN A 309 -7.63 -9.44 6.96
N GLY A 310 -6.57 -9.02 7.63
CA GLY A 310 -5.27 -8.91 7.02
C GLY A 310 -4.14 -8.79 8.03
N VAL A 311 -2.97 -8.46 7.50
CA VAL A 311 -1.77 -8.21 8.29
C VAL A 311 -1.07 -6.98 7.75
N TYR A 312 -0.67 -6.09 8.64
CA TYR A 312 0.25 -5.00 8.35
C TYR A 312 1.64 -5.35 8.88
N VAL A 313 2.65 -5.19 8.03
CA VAL A 313 4.05 -5.49 8.33
C VAL A 313 4.89 -4.28 8.01
N SER A 314 5.71 -3.83 8.96
CA SER A 314 6.62 -2.70 8.78
C SER A 314 7.70 -2.70 9.87
N ASN A 315 8.85 -2.11 9.58
CA ASN A 315 9.94 -1.89 10.55
C ASN A 315 10.31 -3.16 11.36
N GLY A 316 10.41 -4.32 10.67
CA GLY A 316 10.78 -5.60 11.26
C GLY A 316 9.72 -6.22 12.18
N THR A 317 8.49 -5.69 12.17
CA THR A 317 7.39 -6.11 13.05
C THR A 317 6.08 -6.25 12.28
N TYR A 318 5.04 -6.81 12.91
CA TYR A 318 3.72 -6.95 12.31
C TYR A 318 2.60 -6.73 13.32
N GLN A 319 1.39 -6.46 12.78
CA GLN A 319 0.13 -6.51 13.52
C GLN A 319 -0.99 -7.06 12.65
N GLU A 320 -1.96 -7.73 13.28
CA GLU A 320 -3.21 -8.12 12.62
C GLU A 320 -4.08 -6.88 12.40
N ILE A 321 -4.78 -6.85 11.28
CA ILE A 321 -5.65 -5.74 10.88
C ILE A 321 -6.99 -6.26 10.37
N THR A 322 -7.96 -5.36 10.30
CA THR A 322 -9.14 -5.52 9.46
C THR A 322 -9.11 -4.47 8.36
N TRP A 323 -9.83 -4.73 7.28
CA TRP A 323 -10.02 -3.77 6.21
C TRP A 323 -11.47 -3.79 5.75
N GLU A 324 -11.93 -2.66 5.26
CA GLU A 324 -13.27 -2.51 4.69
C GLU A 324 -13.22 -1.54 3.50
N LYS A 325 -14.13 -1.76 2.57
CA LYS A 325 -14.39 -0.89 1.45
C LYS A 325 -15.91 -0.83 1.27
N GLY A 326 -16.56 0.17 1.72
CA GLY A 326 -18.02 0.31 1.71
C GLY A 326 -18.67 0.12 0.33
N ASP A 327 -19.26 1.17 -0.22
CA ASP A 327 -19.84 1.14 -1.56
C ASP A 327 -18.75 1.10 -2.65
N TYR A 328 -19.16 0.87 -3.91
CA TYR A 328 -18.24 0.69 -5.04
C TYR A 328 -17.21 1.82 -5.19
N SER A 329 -17.60 3.05 -4.97
CA SER A 329 -16.74 4.24 -5.04
C SER A 329 -16.07 4.62 -3.73
N ASP A 330 -16.30 3.85 -2.64
CA ASP A 330 -15.62 4.13 -1.38
C ASP A 330 -14.18 3.63 -1.40
N MET A 331 -13.31 4.31 -0.66
CA MET A 331 -11.92 3.91 -0.50
C MET A 331 -11.78 2.72 0.44
N MET A 332 -10.83 1.83 0.13
CA MET A 332 -10.43 0.78 1.06
C MET A 332 -9.69 1.40 2.25
N LYS A 333 -10.15 1.09 3.45
CA LYS A 333 -9.59 1.55 4.73
C LYS A 333 -9.08 0.38 5.54
N PHE A 334 -8.10 0.64 6.37
CA PHE A 334 -7.42 -0.35 7.20
C PHE A 334 -7.49 0.05 8.66
N TYR A 335 -7.74 -0.92 9.54
CA TYR A 335 -7.94 -0.69 10.97
C TYR A 335 -7.10 -1.66 11.80
N ASP A 336 -6.61 -1.19 12.94
CA ASP A 336 -5.97 -2.03 13.95
C ASP A 336 -6.99 -2.87 14.74
N ALA A 337 -6.50 -3.64 15.71
CA ALA A 337 -7.33 -4.52 16.54
C ALA A 337 -8.35 -3.75 17.41
N ASP A 338 -8.13 -2.48 17.65
CA ASP A 338 -9.02 -1.61 18.43
C ASP A 338 -10.02 -0.85 17.54
N GLY A 339 -10.00 -1.09 16.23
CA GLY A 339 -10.88 -0.45 15.24
C GLY A 339 -10.46 0.99 14.90
N LYS A 340 -9.23 1.38 15.20
CA LYS A 340 -8.68 2.68 14.82
C LYS A 340 -8.04 2.57 13.44
N GLU A 341 -8.26 3.57 12.58
CA GLU A 341 -7.62 3.64 11.28
C GLU A 341 -6.09 3.59 11.41
N LEU A 342 -5.47 2.78 10.55
CA LEU A 342 -4.03 2.57 10.51
C LEU A 342 -3.27 3.86 10.20
N SER A 343 -2.12 4.01 10.88
CA SER A 343 -1.07 4.95 10.48
C SER A 343 0.13 4.16 9.97
N LEU A 344 0.53 4.40 8.73
CA LEU A 344 1.64 3.71 8.07
C LEU A 344 2.99 4.36 8.44
N ASN A 345 4.06 3.60 8.40
CA ASN A 345 5.39 4.20 8.39
C ASN A 345 5.64 4.89 7.03
N THR A 346 6.36 6.00 7.05
CA THR A 346 6.72 6.75 5.84
C THR A 346 7.53 5.90 4.89
N GLY A 347 7.11 5.83 3.62
CA GLY A 347 7.75 5.08 2.55
C GLY A 347 6.74 4.31 1.69
N ARG A 348 7.25 3.64 0.66
CA ARG A 348 6.46 2.88 -0.31
C ARG A 348 5.71 1.72 0.34
N THR A 349 4.50 1.45 -0.17
CA THR A 349 3.63 0.40 0.36
C THR A 349 3.30 -0.65 -0.71
N TYR A 350 3.41 -1.92 -0.33
CA TYR A 350 2.83 -3.04 -1.08
C TYR A 350 1.51 -3.47 -0.44
N ILE A 351 0.47 -3.66 -1.26
CA ILE A 351 -0.83 -4.14 -0.82
C ILE A 351 -1.21 -5.36 -1.65
N GLY A 352 -1.11 -6.54 -1.03
CA GLY A 352 -1.49 -7.81 -1.65
C GLY A 352 -2.90 -8.22 -1.24
N ILE A 353 -3.81 -8.41 -2.21
CA ILE A 353 -5.13 -8.97 -1.95
C ILE A 353 -5.11 -10.46 -2.32
N VAL A 354 -5.05 -11.31 -1.31
CA VAL A 354 -4.87 -12.75 -1.39
C VAL A 354 -6.22 -13.44 -1.13
N ALA A 355 -6.52 -14.51 -1.87
CA ALA A 355 -7.72 -15.29 -1.58
C ALA A 355 -7.73 -15.82 -0.14
N SER A 356 -8.83 -15.65 0.61
CA SER A 356 -8.97 -16.08 2.01
C SER A 356 -8.65 -17.56 2.20
N SER A 357 -8.95 -18.39 1.19
CA SER A 357 -8.59 -19.81 1.18
C SER A 357 -7.08 -20.10 1.20
N ARG A 358 -6.24 -19.10 0.91
CA ARG A 358 -4.77 -19.21 0.90
C ARG A 358 -4.10 -18.57 2.13
N GLU A 359 -4.87 -18.01 3.06
CA GLU A 359 -4.36 -17.36 4.28
C GLU A 359 -3.37 -18.26 5.06
N SER A 360 -3.66 -19.55 5.18
CA SER A 360 -2.78 -20.50 5.89
C SER A 360 -1.43 -20.76 5.23
N GLU A 361 -1.27 -20.40 3.96
CA GLU A 361 -0.02 -20.51 3.20
C GLU A 361 0.81 -19.22 3.30
N CYS A 362 0.23 -18.12 3.78
CA CYS A 362 0.95 -16.92 4.13
C CYS A 362 1.55 -17.06 5.53
N THR A 363 2.84 -16.77 5.68
CA THR A 363 3.54 -17.02 6.96
C THR A 363 4.45 -15.86 7.34
N ILE A 364 4.58 -15.65 8.66
CA ILE A 364 5.50 -14.70 9.28
C ILE A 364 6.58 -15.47 10.04
N SER A 365 7.86 -15.02 9.99
CA SER A 365 8.95 -15.62 10.74
C SER A 365 10.03 -14.61 11.14
#